data_418998c0a28811838ffd71a356899c1b
#
_entry.id   418998c0a28811838ffd71a356899c1b
#
_cell.length_a   1.000
_cell.length_b   1.000
_cell.length_c   1.000
_cell.angle_alpha   90.00
_cell.angle_beta   90.00
_cell.angle_gamma   90.00
#
_symmetry.space_group_name_H-M   'P 1'
#
loop_
_entity.id
_entity.type
_entity.pdbx_description
1 polymer ?
#
loop_
_entity_poly.entity_id
_entity_poly.type
_entity_poly.pdbx_seq_one_letter_code
_entity_poly.pdbx_strand_id
1 'polypeptide(L)'
;FASVELSGITTRIVRFRDVNRAQANDSNMRRLLYQKHKGHVAKYHFENLCMADSAMQKVVGTARSLAATNYTILITGESGTGKELLASSIHNASARANCPFVAANFAAIPENLIESELFGYEEGAFTGAKKHGKAGLFELAHTGTIFLDEIGDASLSVQARLLRVLEEKEVMRVGDTKVTPIDVRVIAATNKDLRELIRQGQFRSDLYFRINVFQLMLPPLRERTESIFPLIGSFSRGKIARESFTENAIHIIETYDWPGNLRELRNMVDYISIMRSRKKKIDEDQLPIDITAAASQGYQPYCPSMEQVISRFGRPLVQTLLELLAQNKDGEIRYSRSDILQYLQARKLRCST
;
A
#
# COMPACT_ATOMS: atom_id res chain seq x y z
N PHE A 1 33.93 -32.37 -18.40
CA PHE A 1 35.29 -32.95 -18.43
C PHE A 1 35.54 -33.48 -19.81
N ALA A 2 36.54 -32.99 -20.50
CA ALA A 2 37.02 -33.61 -21.73
C ALA A 2 38.50 -34.04 -21.50
N SER A 3 38.84 -35.24 -21.86
CA SER A 3 40.23 -35.73 -21.81
C SER A 3 40.79 -35.66 -23.23
N VAL A 4 41.93 -35.05 -23.38
CA VAL A 4 42.67 -35.01 -24.67
C VAL A 4 44.01 -35.68 -24.43
N GLU A 5 44.34 -36.70 -25.26
CA GLU A 5 45.61 -37.36 -25.25
C GLU A 5 46.50 -36.75 -26.32
N LEU A 6 47.60 -36.18 -25.91
CA LEU A 6 48.62 -35.64 -26.79
C LEU A 6 49.96 -36.23 -26.38
N SER A 7 50.57 -37.00 -27.28
CA SER A 7 51.95 -37.55 -27.13
C SER A 7 52.16 -38.38 -25.85
N GLY A 8 51.18 -39.23 -25.46
CA GLY A 8 51.28 -40.08 -24.26
C GLY A 8 51.05 -39.42 -22.91
N ILE A 9 50.60 -38.17 -22.90
CA ILE A 9 50.24 -37.45 -21.69
C ILE A 9 48.73 -37.17 -21.69
N THR A 10 48.01 -37.76 -20.74
CA THR A 10 46.57 -37.48 -20.56
C THR A 10 46.38 -36.18 -19.79
N THR A 11 45.96 -35.14 -20.51
CA THR A 11 45.65 -33.86 -19.88
C THR A 11 44.15 -33.69 -19.70
N ARG A 12 43.71 -33.49 -18.46
CA ARG A 12 42.31 -33.18 -18.14
C ARG A 12 42.08 -31.68 -18.30
N ILE A 13 41.28 -31.30 -19.28
CA ILE A 13 40.83 -29.92 -19.45
C ILE A 13 39.63 -29.70 -18.55
N VAL A 14 39.82 -28.92 -17.49
CA VAL A 14 38.73 -28.44 -16.64
C VAL A 14 38.24 -27.10 -17.21
N ARG A 15 37.04 -27.12 -17.78
CA ARG A 15 36.38 -25.92 -18.28
C ARG A 15 35.78 -25.17 -17.05
N PHE A 16 36.44 -24.16 -16.61
CA PHE A 16 35.84 -23.23 -15.64
C PHE A 16 34.73 -22.43 -16.37
N ARG A 17 33.48 -22.62 -15.97
CA ARG A 17 32.43 -21.70 -16.36
C ARG A 17 32.70 -20.40 -15.58
N ASP A 18 32.91 -19.34 -16.32
CA ASP A 18 33.02 -18.01 -15.71
C ASP A 18 31.66 -17.63 -15.11
N VAL A 19 31.50 -17.87 -13.81
CA VAL A 19 30.30 -17.60 -13.04
C VAL A 19 29.96 -16.11 -13.14
N ASN A 20 30.96 -15.24 -13.19
CA ASN A 20 30.77 -13.80 -13.34
C ASN A 20 30.15 -13.44 -14.71
N ARG A 21 30.54 -14.15 -15.78
CA ARG A 21 29.98 -13.93 -17.12
C ARG A 21 28.55 -14.46 -17.25
N ALA A 22 28.24 -15.56 -16.57
CA ALA A 22 26.87 -16.08 -16.48
C ALA A 22 25.98 -15.14 -15.67
N GLN A 23 26.46 -14.62 -14.55
CA GLN A 23 25.77 -13.62 -13.73
C GLN A 23 25.60 -12.27 -14.47
N ALA A 24 26.62 -11.82 -15.22
CA ALA A 24 26.54 -10.60 -16.04
C ALA A 24 25.54 -10.74 -17.20
N ASN A 25 25.47 -11.91 -17.85
CA ASN A 25 24.49 -12.18 -18.90
C ASN A 25 23.06 -12.26 -18.33
N ASP A 26 22.90 -12.86 -17.15
CA ASP A 26 21.64 -12.93 -16.46
C ASP A 26 21.16 -11.53 -16.03
N SER A 27 22.07 -10.70 -15.52
CA SER A 27 21.80 -9.29 -15.17
C SER A 27 21.42 -8.45 -16.40
N ASN A 28 22.07 -8.67 -17.55
CA ASN A 28 21.75 -7.99 -18.80
C ASN A 28 20.40 -8.44 -19.38
N MET A 29 20.11 -9.74 -19.34
CA MET A 29 18.81 -10.26 -19.76
C MET A 29 17.69 -9.71 -18.90
N ARG A 30 17.91 -9.61 -17.59
CA ARG A 30 16.94 -9.02 -16.62
C ARG A 30 16.77 -7.53 -16.84
N ARG A 31 17.85 -6.79 -17.14
CA ARG A 31 17.78 -5.36 -17.49
C ARG A 31 16.96 -5.12 -18.76
N LEU A 32 17.05 -6.03 -19.76
CA LEU A 32 16.22 -6.00 -20.97
C LEU A 32 14.75 -6.35 -20.67
N LEU A 33 14.50 -7.32 -19.79
CA LEU A 33 13.14 -7.64 -19.31
C LEU A 33 12.56 -6.47 -18.51
N TYR A 34 13.36 -5.82 -17.67
CA TYR A 34 12.98 -4.60 -16.93
C TYR A 34 12.64 -3.43 -17.85
N GLN A 35 13.43 -3.19 -18.91
CA GLN A 35 13.12 -2.16 -19.90
C GLN A 35 11.83 -2.45 -20.69
N LYS A 36 11.48 -3.71 -20.90
CA LYS A 36 10.20 -4.12 -21.48
C LYS A 36 9.01 -3.91 -20.54
N HIS A 37 9.23 -3.92 -19.22
CA HIS A 37 8.18 -3.76 -18.19
C HIS A 37 8.25 -2.37 -17.55
N LYS A 38 8.10 -1.31 -18.35
CA LYS A 38 8.13 0.11 -17.93
C LYS A 38 7.18 0.53 -16.78
N GLY A 39 6.50 -0.42 -16.13
CA GLY A 39 5.57 -0.20 -15.03
C GLY A 39 6.14 -0.45 -13.62
N HIS A 40 7.30 -1.13 -13.49
CA HIS A 40 7.83 -1.57 -12.19
C HIS A 40 9.02 -0.72 -11.73
N VAL A 41 8.78 0.58 -11.56
CA VAL A 41 9.79 1.57 -11.16
C VAL A 41 9.37 2.26 -9.88
N ALA A 42 10.27 2.38 -8.92
CA ALA A 42 10.08 3.21 -7.75
C ALA A 42 10.10 4.70 -8.15
N LYS A 43 9.00 5.40 -7.88
CA LYS A 43 8.78 6.77 -8.38
C LYS A 43 9.29 7.85 -7.43
N TYR A 44 9.46 7.53 -6.15
CA TYR A 44 9.69 8.50 -5.10
C TYR A 44 11.04 8.29 -4.42
N HIS A 45 11.62 9.40 -3.96
CA HIS A 45 12.86 9.47 -3.20
C HIS A 45 12.61 10.10 -1.84
N PHE A 46 13.56 10.00 -0.91
CA PHE A 46 13.43 10.60 0.43
C PHE A 46 13.20 12.12 0.39
N GLU A 47 13.65 12.78 -0.66
CA GLU A 47 13.46 14.22 -0.90
C GLU A 47 11.99 14.58 -1.17
N ASN A 48 11.17 13.59 -1.54
CA ASN A 48 9.73 13.78 -1.75
C ASN A 48 8.94 13.71 -0.43
N LEU A 49 9.58 13.29 0.67
CA LEU A 49 8.96 13.21 1.98
C LEU A 49 9.13 14.53 2.75
N CYS A 50 8.03 15.07 3.28
CA CYS A 50 8.09 16.22 4.16
C CYS A 50 8.68 15.80 5.51
N MET A 51 9.75 16.46 5.93
CA MET A 51 10.49 16.23 7.17
C MET A 51 10.45 17.44 8.10
N ALA A 52 9.35 18.20 8.08
CA ALA A 52 9.22 19.39 8.92
C ALA A 52 9.13 19.03 10.42
N ASP A 53 8.55 17.89 10.73
CA ASP A 53 8.36 17.41 12.11
C ASP A 53 9.40 16.38 12.53
N SER A 54 9.65 16.31 13.85
CA SER A 54 10.66 15.43 14.45
C SER A 54 10.30 13.93 14.35
N ALA A 55 9.00 13.59 14.35
CA ALA A 55 8.54 12.21 14.25
C ALA A 55 8.87 11.65 12.86
N MET A 56 8.57 12.42 11.82
CA MET A 56 8.88 12.03 10.44
C MET A 56 10.39 11.98 10.18
N GLN A 57 11.17 12.91 10.77
CA GLN A 57 12.64 12.89 10.70
C GLN A 57 13.22 11.60 11.27
N LYS A 58 12.71 11.10 12.41
CA LYS A 58 13.13 9.84 13.02
C LYS A 58 12.80 8.64 12.11
N VAL A 59 11.58 8.59 11.57
CA VAL A 59 11.17 7.52 10.65
C VAL A 59 12.07 7.49 9.41
N VAL A 60 12.30 8.65 8.79
CA VAL A 60 13.15 8.75 7.59
C VAL A 60 14.61 8.43 7.91
N GLY A 61 15.12 8.86 9.07
CA GLY A 61 16.48 8.52 9.52
C GLY A 61 16.67 7.02 9.65
N THR A 62 15.73 6.32 10.31
CA THR A 62 15.74 4.86 10.42
C THR A 62 15.59 4.19 9.04
N ALA A 63 14.68 4.69 8.21
CA ALA A 63 14.46 4.17 6.86
C ALA A 63 15.71 4.26 5.97
N ARG A 64 16.48 5.36 6.07
CA ARG A 64 17.76 5.51 5.37
C ARG A 64 18.79 4.47 5.81
N SER A 65 18.90 4.20 7.12
CA SER A 65 19.77 3.15 7.63
C SER A 65 19.37 1.77 7.15
N LEU A 66 18.06 1.47 7.15
CA LEU A 66 17.51 0.21 6.66
C LEU A 66 17.63 0.06 5.13
N ALA A 67 17.67 1.15 4.37
CA ALA A 67 17.84 1.09 2.92
C ALA A 67 19.12 0.36 2.50
N ALA A 68 20.20 0.49 3.26
CA ALA A 68 21.47 -0.19 3.01
C ALA A 68 21.44 -1.70 3.29
N THR A 69 20.37 -2.23 3.86
CA THR A 69 20.22 -3.64 4.25
C THR A 69 19.26 -4.38 3.31
N ASN A 70 19.27 -5.73 3.40
CA ASN A 70 18.29 -6.57 2.70
C ASN A 70 17.18 -7.11 3.63
N TYR A 71 17.07 -6.59 4.85
CA TYR A 71 16.03 -7.02 5.78
C TYR A 71 14.63 -6.70 5.28
N THR A 72 13.68 -7.52 5.69
CA THR A 72 12.26 -7.27 5.50
C THR A 72 11.83 -6.09 6.38
N ILE A 73 11.05 -5.19 5.84
CA ILE A 73 10.54 -4.00 6.53
C ILE A 73 9.02 -4.04 6.50
N LEU A 74 8.40 -3.84 7.65
CA LEU A 74 6.96 -3.65 7.80
C LEU A 74 6.69 -2.15 8.02
N ILE A 75 5.94 -1.52 7.13
CA ILE A 75 5.50 -0.13 7.25
C ILE A 75 4.05 -0.12 7.75
N THR A 76 3.81 0.46 8.92
CA THR A 76 2.48 0.61 9.48
C THR A 76 2.06 2.07 9.51
N GLY A 77 0.77 2.32 9.41
CA GLY A 77 0.20 3.68 9.47
C GLY A 77 -1.14 3.74 8.76
N GLU A 78 -1.92 4.74 9.10
CA GLU A 78 -3.25 4.96 8.54
C GLU A 78 -3.25 5.05 7.01
N SER A 79 -4.42 4.90 6.42
CA SER A 79 -4.57 5.10 4.97
C SER A 79 -4.18 6.53 4.58
N GLY A 80 -3.47 6.68 3.47
CA GLY A 80 -3.08 8.00 2.98
C GLY A 80 -1.88 8.65 3.68
N THR A 81 -1.19 7.99 4.63
CA THR A 81 0.00 8.56 5.33
C THR A 81 1.26 8.60 4.47
N GLY A 82 1.31 7.86 3.34
CA GLY A 82 2.46 7.83 2.43
C GLY A 82 3.32 6.58 2.53
N LYS A 83 2.75 5.43 2.91
CA LYS A 83 3.45 4.14 3.00
C LYS A 83 4.19 3.77 1.70
N GLU A 84 3.54 3.94 0.53
CA GLU A 84 4.15 3.69 -0.79
C GLU A 84 5.32 4.67 -1.08
N LEU A 85 5.18 5.95 -0.69
CA LEU A 85 6.26 6.93 -0.86
C LEU A 85 7.51 6.50 -0.08
N LEU A 86 7.32 6.04 1.17
CA LEU A 86 8.43 5.57 2.01
C LEU A 86 9.04 4.30 1.44
N ALA A 87 8.24 3.31 1.03
CA ALA A 87 8.74 2.06 0.43
C ALA A 87 9.54 2.31 -0.85
N SER A 88 9.03 3.17 -1.73
CA SER A 88 9.70 3.61 -2.95
C SER A 88 11.03 4.31 -2.67
N SER A 89 11.05 5.20 -1.66
CA SER A 89 12.26 5.92 -1.22
C SER A 89 13.33 4.98 -0.66
N ILE A 90 12.93 3.98 0.14
CA ILE A 90 13.82 2.95 0.67
C ILE A 90 14.46 2.13 -0.46
N HIS A 91 13.67 1.74 -1.46
CA HIS A 91 14.19 1.02 -2.63
C HIS A 91 15.21 1.87 -3.41
N ASN A 92 14.86 3.12 -3.73
CA ASN A 92 15.72 4.02 -4.50
C ASN A 92 17.03 4.39 -3.78
N ALA A 93 17.07 4.30 -2.45
CA ALA A 93 18.28 4.50 -1.65
C ALA A 93 19.06 3.21 -1.36
N SER A 94 18.63 2.06 -1.90
CA SER A 94 19.24 0.77 -1.65
C SER A 94 20.24 0.37 -2.75
N ALA A 95 21.01 -0.69 -2.50
CA ALA A 95 21.83 -1.32 -3.52
C ALA A 95 21.03 -1.86 -4.73
N ARG A 96 19.71 -1.99 -4.59
CA ARG A 96 18.77 -2.47 -5.63
C ARG A 96 18.07 -1.33 -6.38
N ALA A 97 18.49 -0.08 -6.23
CA ALA A 97 17.86 1.11 -6.85
C ALA A 97 17.66 1.00 -8.38
N ASN A 98 18.56 0.29 -9.07
CA ASN A 98 18.50 0.06 -10.50
C ASN A 98 17.80 -1.27 -10.89
N CYS A 99 17.17 -1.94 -9.93
CA CYS A 99 16.46 -3.20 -10.11
C CYS A 99 14.94 -2.98 -10.09
N PRO A 100 14.12 -3.99 -10.42
CA PRO A 100 12.67 -3.86 -10.39
C PRO A 100 12.13 -3.47 -9.01
N PHE A 101 11.17 -2.54 -8.98
CA PHE A 101 10.30 -2.27 -7.84
C PHE A 101 8.87 -2.69 -8.20
N VAL A 102 8.44 -3.83 -7.71
CA VAL A 102 7.14 -4.41 -8.05
C VAL A 102 6.18 -4.19 -6.88
N ALA A 103 5.13 -3.42 -7.11
CA ALA A 103 4.09 -3.18 -6.11
C ALA A 103 2.90 -4.12 -6.32
N ALA A 104 2.44 -4.74 -5.25
CA ALA A 104 1.22 -5.53 -5.17
C ALA A 104 0.33 -4.97 -4.07
N ASN A 105 -0.86 -4.50 -4.43
CA ASN A 105 -1.84 -3.99 -3.47
C ASN A 105 -2.95 -5.02 -3.30
N PHE A 106 -3.07 -5.58 -2.09
CA PHE A 106 -4.02 -6.66 -1.78
C PHE A 106 -5.47 -6.19 -1.82
N ALA A 107 -5.73 -4.93 -1.49
CA ALA A 107 -7.08 -4.37 -1.57
C ALA A 107 -7.56 -4.08 -3.01
N ALA A 108 -6.62 -3.93 -3.96
CA ALA A 108 -6.93 -3.60 -5.35
C ALA A 108 -7.11 -4.83 -6.26
N ILE A 109 -6.59 -5.98 -5.86
CA ILE A 109 -6.66 -7.22 -6.65
C ILE A 109 -7.82 -8.08 -6.11
N PRO A 110 -8.74 -8.55 -6.97
CA PRO A 110 -9.79 -9.48 -6.55
C PRO A 110 -9.20 -10.72 -5.86
N GLU A 111 -9.83 -11.18 -4.76
CA GLU A 111 -9.30 -12.25 -3.91
C GLU A 111 -9.02 -13.55 -4.70
N ASN A 112 -9.88 -13.91 -5.65
CA ASN A 112 -9.72 -15.09 -6.50
C ASN A 112 -8.57 -14.98 -7.53
N LEU A 113 -8.02 -13.78 -7.77
CA LEU A 113 -6.92 -13.56 -8.71
C LEU A 113 -5.59 -13.29 -8.02
N ILE A 114 -5.60 -12.93 -6.74
CA ILE A 114 -4.40 -12.47 -6.04
C ILE A 114 -3.30 -13.54 -6.01
N GLU A 115 -3.68 -14.79 -5.84
CA GLU A 115 -2.75 -15.92 -5.83
C GLU A 115 -2.06 -16.09 -7.19
N SER A 116 -2.83 -16.06 -8.28
CA SER A 116 -2.30 -16.17 -9.65
C SER A 116 -1.48 -14.94 -10.07
N GLU A 117 -1.82 -13.75 -9.58
CA GLU A 117 -1.02 -12.54 -9.83
C GLU A 117 0.31 -12.58 -9.08
N LEU A 118 0.31 -12.93 -7.79
CA LEU A 118 1.54 -12.96 -6.97
C LEU A 118 2.51 -14.03 -7.40
N PHE A 119 2.02 -15.28 -7.57
CA PHE A 119 2.87 -16.45 -7.77
C PHE A 119 2.96 -16.90 -9.22
N GLY A 120 2.06 -16.39 -10.09
CA GLY A 120 1.95 -16.85 -11.47
C GLY A 120 1.17 -18.15 -11.61
N TYR A 121 0.94 -18.57 -12.83
CA TYR A 121 0.24 -19.82 -13.16
C TYR A 121 0.79 -20.46 -14.43
N GLU A 122 0.68 -21.79 -14.52
CA GLU A 122 0.99 -22.56 -15.72
C GLU A 122 -0.21 -22.71 -16.64
N GLU A 123 0.05 -23.11 -17.87
CA GLU A 123 -1.01 -23.41 -18.84
C GLU A 123 -1.96 -24.48 -18.28
N GLY A 124 -3.28 -24.24 -18.37
CA GLY A 124 -4.29 -25.16 -17.88
C GLY A 124 -4.54 -25.16 -16.37
N ALA A 125 -3.92 -24.27 -15.60
CA ALA A 125 -4.09 -24.18 -14.15
C ALA A 125 -5.55 -23.92 -13.74
N PHE A 126 -6.31 -23.22 -14.58
CA PHE A 126 -7.75 -22.95 -14.41
C PHE A 126 -8.41 -22.61 -15.75
N THR A 127 -9.74 -22.62 -15.78
CA THR A 127 -10.50 -22.23 -16.97
C THR A 127 -10.25 -20.78 -17.34
N GLY A 128 -9.65 -20.53 -18.52
CA GLY A 128 -9.24 -19.20 -18.98
C GLY A 128 -7.76 -18.87 -18.78
N ALA A 129 -6.95 -19.80 -18.28
CA ALA A 129 -5.51 -19.64 -18.24
C ALA A 129 -4.92 -19.44 -19.67
N LYS A 130 -3.95 -18.52 -19.79
CA LYS A 130 -3.28 -18.27 -21.08
C LYS A 130 -2.47 -19.48 -21.52
N LYS A 131 -2.38 -19.73 -22.85
CA LYS A 131 -1.65 -20.84 -23.46
C LYS A 131 -0.17 -21.00 -23.04
N HIS A 132 0.45 -19.99 -22.47
CA HIS A 132 1.86 -20.05 -22.02
C HIS A 132 2.01 -19.72 -20.56
N GLY A 133 0.93 -19.83 -19.77
CA GLY A 133 0.94 -19.41 -18.38
C GLY A 133 1.19 -17.91 -18.21
N LYS A 134 1.50 -17.50 -16.99
CA LYS A 134 1.87 -16.11 -16.63
C LYS A 134 2.88 -16.12 -15.49
N ALA A 135 3.98 -15.38 -15.63
CA ALA A 135 4.90 -15.13 -14.53
C ALA A 135 4.25 -14.30 -13.44
N GLY A 136 4.48 -14.66 -12.17
CA GLY A 136 3.98 -13.93 -11.00
C GLY A 136 4.80 -12.69 -10.66
N LEU A 137 4.21 -11.84 -9.80
CA LEU A 137 4.88 -10.60 -9.35
C LEU A 137 6.19 -10.90 -8.60
N PHE A 138 6.30 -12.02 -7.88
CA PHE A 138 7.56 -12.43 -7.25
C PHE A 138 8.65 -12.77 -8.27
N GLU A 139 8.32 -13.42 -9.36
CA GLU A 139 9.28 -13.68 -10.45
C GLU A 139 9.72 -12.35 -11.11
N LEU A 140 8.77 -11.42 -11.34
CA LEU A 140 9.05 -10.10 -11.91
C LEU A 140 9.92 -9.24 -10.98
N ALA A 141 9.79 -9.41 -9.66
CA ALA A 141 10.57 -8.71 -8.66
C ALA A 141 11.98 -9.30 -8.45
N HIS A 142 12.33 -10.39 -9.13
CA HIS A 142 13.62 -11.05 -8.95
C HIS A 142 14.79 -10.07 -9.11
N THR A 143 15.78 -10.13 -8.20
CA THR A 143 16.90 -9.21 -7.96
C THR A 143 16.51 -7.81 -7.46
N GLY A 144 15.22 -7.49 -7.43
CA GLY A 144 14.69 -6.20 -7.03
C GLY A 144 14.02 -6.21 -5.66
N THR A 145 12.95 -5.45 -5.57
CA THR A 145 12.13 -5.31 -4.37
C THR A 145 10.66 -5.54 -4.72
N ILE A 146 9.97 -6.34 -3.91
CA ILE A 146 8.52 -6.42 -3.93
C ILE A 146 7.95 -5.58 -2.77
N PHE A 147 6.96 -4.75 -3.09
CA PHE A 147 6.20 -3.97 -2.13
C PHE A 147 4.79 -4.57 -2.00
N LEU A 148 4.49 -5.13 -0.84
CA LEU A 148 3.23 -5.78 -0.51
C LEU A 148 2.37 -4.78 0.28
N ASP A 149 1.52 -4.03 -0.41
CA ASP A 149 0.65 -3.03 0.22
C ASP A 149 -0.66 -3.66 0.70
N GLU A 150 -1.13 -3.20 1.85
CA GLU A 150 -2.31 -3.70 2.57
C GLU A 150 -2.25 -5.22 2.81
N ILE A 151 -1.09 -5.71 3.30
CA ILE A 151 -0.85 -7.15 3.57
C ILE A 151 -1.86 -7.75 4.56
N GLY A 152 -2.49 -6.93 5.41
CA GLY A 152 -3.55 -7.34 6.33
C GLY A 152 -4.85 -7.76 5.65
N ASP A 153 -5.00 -7.56 4.33
CA ASP A 153 -6.14 -8.01 3.51
C ASP A 153 -5.88 -9.37 2.83
N ALA A 154 -4.70 -9.95 3.00
CA ALA A 154 -4.37 -11.24 2.41
C ALA A 154 -5.19 -12.36 3.05
N SER A 155 -5.76 -13.28 2.24
CA SER A 155 -6.41 -14.49 2.74
C SER A 155 -5.42 -15.46 3.38
N LEU A 156 -5.87 -16.32 4.28
CA LEU A 156 -5.00 -17.29 4.97
C LEU A 156 -4.26 -18.23 4.02
N SER A 157 -4.85 -18.58 2.87
CA SER A 157 -4.20 -19.38 1.83
C SER A 157 -3.01 -18.65 1.21
N VAL A 158 -3.19 -17.38 0.85
CA VAL A 158 -2.13 -16.53 0.32
C VAL A 158 -1.05 -16.29 1.36
N GLN A 159 -1.42 -16.07 2.62
CA GLN A 159 -0.46 -15.92 3.73
C GLN A 159 0.44 -17.15 3.89
N ALA A 160 -0.12 -18.36 3.79
CA ALA A 160 0.66 -19.60 3.87
C ALA A 160 1.67 -19.73 2.73
N ARG A 161 1.28 -19.36 1.51
CA ARG A 161 2.19 -19.35 0.36
C ARG A 161 3.25 -18.26 0.46
N LEU A 162 2.88 -17.07 0.93
CA LEU A 162 3.83 -15.98 1.19
C LEU A 162 4.92 -16.42 2.19
N LEU A 163 4.53 -17.10 3.27
CA LEU A 163 5.47 -17.60 4.26
C LEU A 163 6.52 -18.50 3.61
N ARG A 164 6.10 -19.48 2.80
CA ARG A 164 7.03 -20.37 2.09
C ARG A 164 7.99 -19.58 1.19
N VAL A 165 7.48 -18.63 0.40
CA VAL A 165 8.31 -17.80 -0.49
C VAL A 165 9.34 -16.98 0.31
N LEU A 166 8.96 -16.47 1.48
CA LEU A 166 9.84 -15.69 2.35
C LEU A 166 10.92 -16.55 3.04
N GLU A 167 10.62 -17.81 3.34
CA GLU A 167 11.53 -18.75 4.01
C GLU A 167 12.48 -19.41 3.01
N GLU A 168 11.91 -20.03 1.98
CA GLU A 168 12.63 -20.88 1.02
C GLU A 168 13.31 -20.06 -0.09
N LYS A 169 12.90 -18.81 -0.30
CA LYS A 169 13.36 -17.97 -1.42
C LYS A 169 13.08 -18.59 -2.79
N GLU A 170 11.98 -19.30 -2.88
CA GLU A 170 11.52 -19.98 -4.07
C GLU A 170 10.05 -19.69 -4.32
N VAL A 171 9.64 -19.65 -5.57
CA VAL A 171 8.23 -19.50 -5.97
C VAL A 171 7.81 -20.67 -6.84
N MET A 172 6.60 -21.18 -6.59
CA MET A 172 5.96 -22.20 -7.41
C MET A 172 4.67 -21.62 -7.99
N ARG A 173 4.51 -21.71 -9.30
CA ARG A 173 3.31 -21.25 -10.00
C ARG A 173 2.08 -22.09 -9.63
N VAL A 174 0.91 -21.50 -9.77
CA VAL A 174 -0.35 -22.24 -9.60
C VAL A 174 -0.47 -23.29 -10.70
N GLY A 175 -0.73 -24.54 -10.29
CA GLY A 175 -0.81 -25.67 -11.23
C GLY A 175 0.52 -26.28 -11.68
N ASP A 176 1.65 -25.78 -11.15
CA ASP A 176 2.99 -26.31 -11.44
C ASP A 176 3.56 -27.10 -10.25
N THR A 177 4.51 -27.95 -10.52
CA THR A 177 5.35 -28.65 -9.52
C THR A 177 6.77 -28.11 -9.47
N LYS A 178 7.14 -27.26 -10.44
CA LYS A 178 8.47 -26.68 -10.55
C LYS A 178 8.62 -25.49 -9.63
N VAL A 179 9.67 -25.50 -8.81
CA VAL A 179 10.08 -24.36 -8.00
C VAL A 179 11.09 -23.50 -8.75
N THR A 180 10.96 -22.20 -8.62
CA THR A 180 11.87 -21.22 -9.24
C THR A 180 12.53 -20.40 -8.14
N PRO A 181 13.86 -20.44 -7.97
CA PRO A 181 14.54 -19.64 -6.96
C PRO A 181 14.49 -18.17 -7.31
N ILE A 182 14.24 -17.36 -6.28
CA ILE A 182 14.15 -15.91 -6.38
C ILE A 182 15.04 -15.21 -5.35
N ASP A 183 15.61 -14.07 -5.74
CA ASP A 183 16.26 -13.14 -4.82
C ASP A 183 15.46 -11.85 -4.80
N VAL A 184 14.59 -11.68 -3.81
CA VAL A 184 13.68 -10.54 -3.71
C VAL A 184 13.78 -9.93 -2.31
N ARG A 185 13.97 -8.61 -2.24
CA ARG A 185 13.79 -7.86 -1.01
C ARG A 185 12.30 -7.59 -0.81
N VAL A 186 11.80 -7.74 0.43
CA VAL A 186 10.39 -7.53 0.74
C VAL A 186 10.21 -6.30 1.62
N ILE A 187 9.29 -5.43 1.21
CA ILE A 187 8.75 -4.34 2.02
C ILE A 187 7.24 -4.57 2.08
N ALA A 188 6.69 -4.75 3.27
CA ALA A 188 5.26 -4.92 3.49
C ALA A 188 4.65 -3.67 4.10
N ALA A 189 3.38 -3.37 3.82
CA ALA A 189 2.67 -2.25 4.41
C ALA A 189 1.23 -2.63 4.78
N THR A 190 0.70 -2.01 5.83
CA THR A 190 -0.69 -2.16 6.25
C THR A 190 -1.16 -0.98 7.09
N ASN A 191 -2.46 -0.71 7.05
CA ASN A 191 -3.15 0.18 7.97
C ASN A 191 -3.83 -0.57 9.12
N LYS A 192 -3.86 -1.92 9.09
CA LYS A 192 -4.51 -2.76 10.10
C LYS A 192 -3.56 -3.14 11.23
N ASP A 193 -4.11 -3.35 12.42
CA ASP A 193 -3.38 -3.98 13.52
C ASP A 193 -3.27 -5.49 13.27
N LEU A 194 -2.10 -5.93 12.79
CA LEU A 194 -1.85 -7.36 12.51
C LEU A 194 -1.91 -8.22 13.78
N ARG A 195 -1.62 -7.68 14.97
CA ARG A 195 -1.72 -8.43 16.23
C ARG A 195 -3.18 -8.70 16.58
N GLU A 196 -4.06 -7.76 16.31
CA GLU A 196 -5.50 -7.96 16.46
C GLU A 196 -6.01 -8.99 15.46
N LEU A 197 -5.59 -8.92 14.20
CA LEU A 197 -5.95 -9.93 13.19
C LEU A 197 -5.45 -11.33 13.55
N ILE A 198 -4.28 -11.45 14.23
CA ILE A 198 -3.79 -12.73 14.74
C ILE A 198 -4.72 -13.25 15.84
N ARG A 199 -5.16 -12.42 16.79
CA ARG A 199 -6.10 -12.82 17.85
C ARG A 199 -7.44 -13.30 17.28
N GLN A 200 -7.87 -12.69 16.18
CA GLN A 200 -9.11 -13.04 15.45
C GLN A 200 -8.94 -14.26 14.52
N GLY A 201 -7.74 -14.84 14.42
CA GLY A 201 -7.46 -15.94 13.50
C GLY A 201 -7.46 -15.56 12.00
N GLN A 202 -7.42 -14.27 11.68
CA GLN A 202 -7.43 -13.74 10.31
C GLN A 202 -6.02 -13.52 9.74
N PHE A 203 -5.00 -13.51 10.60
CA PHE A 203 -3.61 -13.41 10.19
C PHE A 203 -2.74 -14.44 10.92
N ARG A 204 -1.79 -15.04 10.20
CA ARG A 204 -0.91 -16.08 10.75
C ARG A 204 0.22 -15.43 11.55
N SER A 205 0.47 -15.96 12.75
CA SER A 205 1.54 -15.48 13.62
C SER A 205 2.95 -15.75 13.05
N ASP A 206 3.13 -16.88 12.35
CA ASP A 206 4.40 -17.23 11.71
C ASP A 206 4.78 -16.23 10.60
N LEU A 207 3.84 -15.87 9.73
CA LEU A 207 4.04 -14.84 8.73
C LEU A 207 4.34 -13.47 9.37
N TYR A 208 3.61 -13.11 10.42
CA TYR A 208 3.85 -11.85 11.14
C TYR A 208 5.30 -11.73 11.59
N PHE A 209 5.86 -12.74 12.27
CA PHE A 209 7.25 -12.72 12.72
C PHE A 209 8.26 -12.71 11.55
N ARG A 210 7.88 -13.23 10.39
CA ARG A 210 8.75 -13.23 9.21
C ARG A 210 8.79 -11.87 8.50
N ILE A 211 7.68 -11.12 8.50
CA ILE A 211 7.60 -9.80 7.86
C ILE A 211 7.96 -8.65 8.82
N ASN A 212 7.74 -8.81 10.12
CA ASN A 212 8.00 -7.79 11.13
C ASN A 212 9.41 -7.91 11.74
N VAL A 213 10.43 -7.87 10.87
CA VAL A 213 11.83 -7.83 11.32
C VAL A 213 12.20 -6.42 11.76
N PHE A 214 11.85 -5.41 10.94
CA PHE A 214 11.93 -4.00 11.29
C PHE A 214 10.60 -3.32 11.00
N GLN A 215 10.07 -2.62 11.97
CA GLN A 215 8.82 -1.86 11.84
C GLN A 215 9.11 -0.38 11.72
N LEU A 216 8.49 0.26 10.73
CA LEU A 216 8.45 1.71 10.56
C LEU A 216 6.99 2.16 10.69
N MET A 217 6.69 2.99 11.68
CA MET A 217 5.35 3.53 11.90
C MET A 217 5.29 4.94 11.36
N LEU A 218 4.46 5.16 10.34
CA LEU A 218 4.19 6.50 9.81
C LEU A 218 3.13 7.19 10.67
N PRO A 219 3.45 8.35 11.24
CA PRO A 219 2.48 9.11 12.02
C PRO A 219 1.36 9.65 11.12
N PRO A 220 0.11 9.69 11.61
CA PRO A 220 -0.99 10.35 10.91
C PRO A 220 -0.75 11.87 10.83
N LEU A 221 -1.43 12.54 9.90
CA LEU A 221 -1.17 13.96 9.63
C LEU A 221 -1.49 14.87 10.83
N ARG A 222 -2.49 14.52 11.63
CA ARG A 222 -2.84 15.24 12.88
C ARG A 222 -1.73 15.23 13.94
N GLU A 223 -0.81 14.27 13.90
CA GLU A 223 0.34 14.20 14.82
C GLU A 223 1.59 14.91 14.26
N ARG A 224 1.51 15.46 13.03
CA ARG A 224 2.58 16.22 12.36
C ARG A 224 2.08 17.50 11.71
N THR A 225 1.40 18.31 12.48
CA THR A 225 0.76 19.56 12.02
C THR A 225 1.75 20.54 11.40
N GLU A 226 3.02 20.55 11.86
CA GLU A 226 4.09 21.36 11.28
C GLU A 226 4.37 21.01 9.79
N SER A 227 4.02 19.81 9.36
CA SER A 227 4.17 19.38 7.97
C SER A 227 3.05 19.86 7.05
N ILE A 228 1.90 20.33 7.57
CA ILE A 228 0.69 20.62 6.78
C ILE A 228 0.99 21.71 5.73
N PHE A 229 1.44 22.88 6.15
CA PHE A 229 1.68 24.01 5.22
C PHE A 229 2.86 23.76 4.26
N PRO A 230 4.00 23.18 4.66
CA PRO A 230 5.01 22.69 3.73
C PRO A 230 4.47 21.72 2.67
N LEU A 231 3.57 20.80 3.05
CA LEU A 231 2.92 19.88 2.12
C LEU A 231 1.95 20.60 1.17
N ILE A 232 1.15 21.55 1.66
CA ILE A 232 0.30 22.41 0.83
C ILE A 232 1.15 23.14 -0.22
N GLY A 233 2.27 23.72 0.20
CA GLY A 233 3.24 24.34 -0.70
C GLY A 233 3.75 23.38 -1.77
N SER A 234 4.15 22.18 -1.37
CA SER A 234 4.63 21.15 -2.29
C SER A 234 3.55 20.70 -3.26
N PHE A 235 2.34 20.39 -2.82
CA PHE A 235 1.23 19.92 -3.66
C PHE A 235 0.75 21.01 -4.62
N SER A 236 0.76 22.28 -4.20
CA SER A 236 0.39 23.43 -5.04
C SER A 236 1.53 23.87 -5.97
N ARG A 237 2.70 23.20 -5.94
CA ARG A 237 3.92 23.62 -6.68
C ARG A 237 4.35 25.05 -6.33
N GLY A 238 4.32 25.40 -5.05
CA GLY A 238 4.68 26.71 -4.52
C GLY A 238 3.66 27.84 -4.78
N LYS A 239 2.46 27.52 -5.28
CA LYS A 239 1.44 28.53 -5.57
C LYS A 239 0.60 28.94 -4.35
N ILE A 240 0.54 28.12 -3.34
CA ILE A 240 -0.22 28.34 -2.10
C ILE A 240 0.76 28.17 -0.92
N ALA A 241 0.89 29.20 -0.12
CA ALA A 241 1.68 29.22 1.11
C ALA A 241 0.79 29.56 2.29
N ARG A 242 1.30 29.46 3.53
CA ARG A 242 0.54 29.76 4.75
C ARG A 242 -0.07 31.18 4.71
N GLU A 243 0.67 32.16 4.20
CA GLU A 243 0.28 33.54 4.08
C GLU A 243 -0.89 33.77 3.10
N SER A 244 -1.16 32.77 2.26
CA SER A 244 -2.30 32.79 1.33
C SER A 244 -3.65 32.61 2.05
N PHE A 245 -3.65 32.16 3.31
CA PHE A 245 -4.85 31.88 4.09
C PHE A 245 -5.17 33.00 5.07
N THR A 246 -6.43 33.09 5.50
CA THR A 246 -6.84 33.88 6.67
C THR A 246 -6.49 33.12 7.95
N GLU A 247 -6.45 33.81 9.10
CA GLU A 247 -6.18 33.18 10.40
C GLU A 247 -7.25 32.12 10.75
N ASN A 248 -8.52 32.37 10.41
CA ASN A 248 -9.59 31.39 10.60
C ASN A 248 -9.36 30.13 9.78
N ALA A 249 -9.03 30.26 8.50
CA ALA A 249 -8.73 29.10 7.65
C ALA A 249 -7.50 28.33 8.13
N ILE A 250 -6.46 29.04 8.61
CA ILE A 250 -5.26 28.42 9.20
C ILE A 250 -5.66 27.60 10.44
N HIS A 251 -6.43 28.17 11.34
CA HIS A 251 -6.87 27.49 12.56
C HIS A 251 -7.67 26.21 12.24
N ILE A 252 -8.59 26.28 11.30
CA ILE A 252 -9.38 25.13 10.83
C ILE A 252 -8.45 24.03 10.30
N ILE A 253 -7.51 24.37 9.43
CA ILE A 253 -6.58 23.43 8.80
C ILE A 253 -5.67 22.75 9.83
N GLU A 254 -5.20 23.49 10.85
CA GLU A 254 -4.30 22.98 11.90
C GLU A 254 -5.04 22.13 12.96
N THR A 255 -6.32 22.37 13.17
CA THR A 255 -7.12 21.63 14.17
C THR A 255 -7.91 20.46 13.61
N TYR A 256 -7.99 20.34 12.30
CA TYR A 256 -8.68 19.24 11.65
C TYR A 256 -7.91 17.91 11.77
N ASP A 257 -8.62 16.79 11.96
CA ASP A 257 -8.02 15.49 12.25
C ASP A 257 -7.41 14.77 11.03
N TRP A 258 -7.72 15.22 9.82
CA TRP A 258 -7.21 14.66 8.57
C TRP A 258 -7.38 13.14 8.47
N PRO A 259 -8.60 12.57 8.53
CA PRO A 259 -8.82 11.13 8.49
C PRO A 259 -8.30 10.48 7.20
N GLY A 260 -8.27 11.21 6.09
CA GLY A 260 -7.68 10.79 4.82
C GLY A 260 -6.20 11.15 4.64
N ASN A 261 -5.58 11.76 5.67
CA ASN A 261 -4.17 12.10 5.71
C ASN A 261 -3.69 12.89 4.47
N LEU A 262 -2.57 12.53 3.85
CA LEU A 262 -2.00 13.22 2.67
C LEU A 262 -2.90 13.15 1.44
N ARG A 263 -3.74 12.11 1.34
CA ARG A 263 -4.68 11.98 0.21
C ARG A 263 -5.75 13.05 0.29
N GLU A 264 -6.31 13.24 1.47
CA GLU A 264 -7.31 14.27 1.73
C GLU A 264 -6.72 15.68 1.64
N LEU A 265 -5.54 15.89 2.22
CA LEU A 265 -4.83 17.17 2.10
C LEU A 265 -4.57 17.55 0.64
N ARG A 266 -4.17 16.60 -0.19
CA ARG A 266 -3.98 16.83 -1.63
C ARG A 266 -5.28 17.22 -2.32
N ASN A 267 -6.36 16.49 -2.03
CA ASN A 267 -7.69 16.82 -2.59
C ASN A 267 -8.13 18.23 -2.21
N MET A 268 -7.90 18.64 -0.95
CA MET A 268 -8.17 20.03 -0.51
C MET A 268 -7.34 21.03 -1.31
N VAL A 269 -6.04 20.78 -1.51
CA VAL A 269 -5.18 21.68 -2.29
C VAL A 269 -5.63 21.80 -3.74
N ASP A 270 -6.03 20.68 -4.36
CA ASP A 270 -6.55 20.65 -5.73
C ASP A 270 -7.87 21.43 -5.81
N TYR A 271 -8.79 21.23 -4.83
CA TYR A 271 -10.05 21.97 -4.73
C TYR A 271 -9.82 23.49 -4.62
N ILE A 272 -8.97 23.91 -3.65
CA ILE A 272 -8.63 25.33 -3.48
C ILE A 272 -7.97 25.91 -4.73
N SER A 273 -7.11 25.14 -5.41
CA SER A 273 -6.43 25.60 -6.63
C SER A 273 -7.39 25.97 -7.75
N ILE A 274 -8.57 25.34 -7.79
CA ILE A 274 -9.63 25.61 -8.76
C ILE A 274 -10.53 26.77 -8.29
N MET A 275 -10.91 26.76 -7.01
CA MET A 275 -11.94 27.66 -6.46
C MET A 275 -11.42 29.05 -6.07
N ARG A 276 -10.11 29.17 -5.79
CA ARG A 276 -9.56 30.43 -5.27
C ARG A 276 -9.60 31.57 -6.28
N SER A 277 -10.00 32.75 -5.81
CA SER A 277 -9.76 34.01 -6.51
C SER A 277 -8.30 34.45 -6.34
N ARG A 278 -7.60 34.80 -7.41
CA ARG A 278 -6.16 35.18 -7.37
C ARG A 278 -5.87 36.47 -6.59
N LYS A 279 -6.89 37.24 -6.21
CA LYS A 279 -6.75 38.58 -5.60
C LYS A 279 -7.07 38.62 -4.09
N LYS A 280 -7.58 37.54 -3.49
CA LYS A 280 -7.96 37.50 -2.07
C LYS A 280 -7.26 36.36 -1.35
N LYS A 281 -7.09 36.50 -0.04
CA LYS A 281 -6.70 35.39 0.85
C LYS A 281 -7.79 34.32 0.82
N ILE A 282 -7.37 33.08 1.00
CA ILE A 282 -8.23 31.91 1.08
C ILE A 282 -8.89 31.94 2.46
N ASP A 283 -10.19 32.00 2.50
CA ASP A 283 -11.00 32.03 3.71
C ASP A 283 -11.71 30.69 3.95
N GLU A 284 -12.38 30.56 5.08
CA GLU A 284 -13.08 29.34 5.51
C GLU A 284 -14.12 28.85 4.47
N ASP A 285 -14.83 29.79 3.81
CA ASP A 285 -15.84 29.50 2.77
C ASP A 285 -15.25 28.88 1.50
N GLN A 286 -13.94 28.96 1.31
CA GLN A 286 -13.19 28.40 0.19
C GLN A 286 -12.54 27.05 0.52
N LEU A 287 -12.69 26.57 1.75
CA LEU A 287 -12.30 25.21 2.15
C LEU A 287 -13.41 24.21 1.80
N PRO A 288 -13.08 22.92 1.59
CA PRO A 288 -14.09 21.89 1.45
C PRO A 288 -15.06 21.84 2.64
N ILE A 289 -16.34 21.58 2.36
CA ILE A 289 -17.41 21.59 3.37
C ILE A 289 -17.12 20.64 4.53
N ASP A 290 -16.53 19.47 4.27
CA ASP A 290 -16.22 18.47 5.30
C ASP A 290 -15.22 19.01 6.34
N ILE A 291 -14.26 19.82 5.91
CA ILE A 291 -13.24 20.43 6.77
C ILE A 291 -13.85 21.57 7.60
N THR A 292 -14.69 22.39 7.00
CA THR A 292 -15.35 23.52 7.70
C THR A 292 -16.44 23.07 8.66
N ALA A 293 -17.20 22.05 8.31
CA ALA A 293 -18.24 21.47 9.15
C ALA A 293 -17.65 20.83 10.43
N ALA A 294 -16.50 20.15 10.31
CA ALA A 294 -15.79 19.57 11.45
C ALA A 294 -15.32 20.64 12.45
N ALA A 295 -14.83 21.78 11.95
CA ALA A 295 -14.40 22.89 12.80
C ALA A 295 -15.57 23.57 13.53
N SER A 296 -16.77 23.60 12.94
CA SER A 296 -17.95 24.24 13.52
C SER A 296 -18.59 23.45 14.66
N GLN A 297 -18.30 22.15 14.79
CA GLN A 297 -19.01 21.22 15.67
C GLN A 297 -18.13 20.52 16.72
N GLY A 298 -16.87 20.94 16.96
CA GLY A 298 -15.96 20.17 17.84
C GLY A 298 -16.08 18.71 17.48
N TYR A 299 -15.30 18.26 16.52
CA TYR A 299 -15.28 16.96 15.84
C TYR A 299 -16.32 15.93 16.34
N GLN A 300 -17.47 15.90 15.72
CA GLN A 300 -18.24 14.65 15.62
C GLN A 300 -17.92 14.04 14.23
N PRO A 301 -17.57 12.75 14.15
CA PRO A 301 -17.37 12.10 12.85
C PRO A 301 -18.59 12.40 11.98
N TYR A 302 -18.35 12.74 10.69
CA TYR A 302 -19.39 13.14 9.74
C TYR A 302 -20.62 12.24 9.88
N CYS A 303 -21.60 12.78 10.54
CA CYS A 303 -22.93 12.19 10.62
C CYS A 303 -23.79 13.06 9.69
N PRO A 304 -24.11 12.59 8.47
CA PRO A 304 -24.98 13.35 7.59
C PRO A 304 -26.27 13.68 8.34
N SER A 305 -26.78 14.90 8.18
CA SER A 305 -28.05 15.26 8.80
C SER A 305 -29.12 14.25 8.38
N MET A 306 -30.10 13.98 9.26
CA MET A 306 -31.17 13.04 8.95
C MET A 306 -31.86 13.36 7.59
N GLU A 307 -31.96 14.62 7.23
CA GLU A 307 -32.51 15.08 5.96
C GLU A 307 -31.61 14.71 4.77
N GLN A 308 -30.28 14.80 4.91
CA GLN A 308 -29.33 14.37 3.88
C GLN A 308 -29.34 12.85 3.69
N VAL A 309 -29.45 12.09 4.79
CA VAL A 309 -29.59 10.64 4.73
C VAL A 309 -30.93 10.25 4.09
N ILE A 310 -32.01 10.92 4.46
CA ILE A 310 -33.34 10.69 3.89
C ILE A 310 -33.37 11.04 2.38
N SER A 311 -32.74 12.15 1.98
CA SER A 311 -32.68 12.53 0.56
C SER A 311 -31.89 11.54 -0.28
N ARG A 312 -30.83 10.95 0.29
CA ARG A 312 -29.94 10.02 -0.41
C ARG A 312 -30.48 8.58 -0.44
N PHE A 313 -31.12 8.12 0.62
CA PHE A 313 -31.53 6.72 0.79
C PHE A 313 -33.05 6.49 0.88
N GLY A 314 -33.84 7.55 0.96
CA GLY A 314 -35.29 7.50 1.09
C GLY A 314 -35.78 7.25 2.52
N ARG A 315 -36.95 7.84 2.87
CA ARG A 315 -37.55 7.73 4.22
C ARG A 315 -37.74 6.29 4.74
N PRO A 316 -38.21 5.34 3.94
CA PRO A 316 -38.47 3.98 4.45
C PRO A 316 -37.22 3.27 4.94
N LEU A 317 -36.08 3.44 4.23
CA LEU A 317 -34.81 2.82 4.59
C LEU A 317 -34.25 3.40 5.89
N VAL A 318 -34.30 4.74 6.01
CA VAL A 318 -33.80 5.45 7.18
C VAL A 318 -34.64 5.11 8.42
N GLN A 319 -35.96 5.00 8.29
CA GLN A 319 -36.85 4.63 9.39
C GLN A 319 -36.60 3.19 9.87
N THR A 320 -36.36 2.28 8.95
CA THR A 320 -35.97 0.91 9.25
C THR A 320 -34.62 0.79 9.97
N LEU A 321 -33.62 1.59 9.57
CA LEU A 321 -32.32 1.66 10.25
C LEU A 321 -32.44 2.24 11.66
N LEU A 322 -33.28 3.27 11.85
CA LEU A 322 -33.56 3.85 13.16
C LEU A 322 -34.29 2.88 14.11
N GLU A 323 -35.22 2.09 13.60
CA GLU A 323 -35.88 1.04 14.37
C GLU A 323 -34.90 -0.05 14.80
N LEU A 324 -33.94 -0.42 13.93
CA LEU A 324 -32.86 -1.35 14.26
C LEU A 324 -31.92 -0.81 15.34
N LEU A 325 -31.55 0.48 15.25
CA LEU A 325 -30.70 1.15 16.24
C LEU A 325 -31.42 1.36 17.58
N ALA A 326 -32.72 1.65 17.56
CA ALA A 326 -33.53 1.82 18.76
C ALA A 326 -33.76 0.51 19.56
N GLN A 327 -33.61 -0.65 18.94
CA GLN A 327 -33.66 -1.96 19.61
C GLN A 327 -32.38 -2.30 20.39
N ASN A 328 -31.29 -1.52 20.22
CA ASN A 328 -30.04 -1.69 20.97
C ASN A 328 -29.97 -0.75 22.18
N LYS A 329 -30.35 -1.25 23.35
CA LYS A 329 -30.36 -0.49 24.60
C LYS A 329 -28.98 -0.22 25.22
N ASP A 330 -27.90 -0.84 24.74
CA ASP A 330 -26.58 -0.85 25.40
C ASP A 330 -25.46 -0.08 24.65
N GLY A 331 -25.78 0.73 23.64
CA GLY A 331 -24.81 1.65 23.01
C GLY A 331 -23.72 1.02 22.13
N GLU A 332 -23.61 -0.31 22.04
CA GLU A 332 -22.72 -1.00 21.12
C GLU A 332 -23.43 -1.36 19.81
N ILE A 333 -22.87 -0.89 18.68
CA ILE A 333 -23.35 -1.25 17.34
C ILE A 333 -22.94 -2.70 17.05
N ARG A 334 -23.87 -3.66 17.21
CA ARG A 334 -23.64 -5.10 17.03
C ARG A 334 -24.06 -5.66 15.67
N TYR A 335 -24.36 -4.82 14.67
CA TYR A 335 -24.79 -5.31 13.36
C TYR A 335 -23.65 -5.19 12.34
N SER A 336 -23.29 -6.32 11.71
CA SER A 336 -22.41 -6.33 10.56
C SER A 336 -23.14 -5.81 9.31
N ARG A 337 -22.38 -5.42 8.28
CA ARG A 337 -22.94 -5.05 6.98
C ARG A 337 -23.85 -6.16 6.39
N SER A 338 -23.51 -7.42 6.63
CA SER A 338 -24.29 -8.58 6.21
C SER A 338 -25.63 -8.67 6.94
N ASP A 339 -25.67 -8.38 8.25
CA ASP A 339 -26.91 -8.42 9.03
C ASP A 339 -27.90 -7.37 8.57
N ILE A 340 -27.38 -6.15 8.30
CA ILE A 340 -28.18 -5.05 7.76
C ILE A 340 -28.74 -5.40 6.38
N LEU A 341 -27.93 -5.97 5.49
CA LEU A 341 -28.37 -6.38 4.15
C LEU A 341 -29.41 -7.50 4.21
N GLN A 342 -29.24 -8.49 5.08
CA GLN A 342 -30.17 -9.60 5.26
C GLN A 342 -31.53 -9.10 5.81
N TYR A 343 -31.50 -8.16 6.77
CA TYR A 343 -32.72 -7.54 7.31
C TYR A 343 -33.47 -6.70 6.27
N LEU A 344 -32.76 -5.96 5.43
CA LEU A 344 -33.32 -5.15 4.35
C LEU A 344 -33.93 -6.04 3.25
N GLN A 345 -33.29 -7.16 2.91
CA GLN A 345 -33.78 -8.14 1.96
C GLN A 345 -35.07 -8.83 2.46
N ALA A 346 -35.12 -9.19 3.75
CA ALA A 346 -36.29 -9.79 4.38
C ALA A 346 -37.54 -8.90 4.32
N ARG A 347 -37.38 -7.57 4.32
CA ARG A 347 -38.45 -6.57 4.21
C ARG A 347 -38.73 -6.09 2.78
N LYS A 348 -38.14 -6.72 1.75
CA LYS A 348 -38.28 -6.33 0.32
C LYS A 348 -37.92 -4.88 -0.01
N LEU A 349 -37.05 -4.26 0.78
CA LEU A 349 -36.52 -2.93 0.51
C LEU A 349 -35.33 -3.06 -0.48
N ARG A 350 -35.48 -2.55 -1.69
CA ARG A 350 -34.40 -2.56 -2.71
C ARG A 350 -33.35 -1.54 -2.32
N CYS A 351 -32.13 -2.01 -2.04
CA CYS A 351 -30.95 -1.18 -2.11
C CYS A 351 -30.47 -1.17 -3.57
N SER A 352 -30.48 0.01 -4.21
CA SER A 352 -29.67 0.20 -5.41
C SER A 352 -28.19 0.21 -4.95
N THR A 353 -27.41 -0.68 -5.54
CA THR A 353 -25.95 -0.79 -5.35
C THR A 353 -25.24 0.49 -5.66
#